data_09e75be33ce8db3e672f384a860b50a2
#
_entry.id   09e75be33ce8db3e672f384a860b50a2
#
_cell.length_a   1.000
_cell.length_b   1.000
_cell.length_c   1.000
_cell.angle_alpha   90.00
_cell.angle_beta   90.00
_cell.angle_gamma   90.00
#
_symmetry.space_group_name_H-M   'P 1'
#
loop_
_entity.id
_entity.type
_entity.pdbx_description
1 polymer ?
#
loop_
_entity_poly.entity_id
_entity_poly.type
_entity_poly.pdbx_seq_one_letter_code
_entity_poly.pdbx_strand_id
1 'polypeptide(L)'
;VKKFKVKNGFPTMSAILTTHSIAQAKHIYRILKEMKANGTLLNGRQFDERHQLIDKDFPRVAITFSTNPDQLEKNEQDDELVEIMKEYAKQFDASPYQDEKLYNQNINKRLARKEKQYQSDGQWLDFVIVVDRLLTGFDSPTIQTLYVDRELNYQKLLQAFSRTNRIYTGKDSGLIVSFRKPFTMKENVQNT
;
A
#
# COMPACT_ATOMS: atom_id res chain seq x y z
N VAL A 1 6.57 7.58 4.43
CA VAL A 1 7.02 6.22 4.08
C VAL A 1 8.54 6.25 3.99
N LYS A 2 9.23 5.65 4.97
CA LYS A 2 10.69 5.53 4.89
C LYS A 2 11.00 4.42 3.90
N LYS A 3 11.55 4.76 2.75
CA LYS A 3 12.17 3.81 1.86
C LYS A 3 13.52 3.43 2.47
N PHE A 4 13.57 2.30 3.15
CA PHE A 4 14.85 1.74 3.55
C PHE A 4 15.42 0.96 2.34
N LYS A 5 16.02 1.66 1.36
CA LYS A 5 17.11 1.03 0.64
C LYS A 5 18.23 0.89 1.64
N VAL A 6 18.29 -0.25 2.27
CA VAL A 6 19.45 -0.58 3.11
C VAL A 6 20.64 -0.64 2.16
N LYS A 7 21.73 0.02 2.52
CA LYS A 7 23.03 0.07 1.80
C LYS A 7 23.59 -1.30 1.37
N ASN A 8 22.94 -2.40 1.71
CA ASN A 8 23.41 -3.77 1.57
C ASN A 8 22.54 -4.65 0.66
N GLY A 9 21.76 -4.07 -0.26
CA GLY A 9 21.01 -4.86 -1.25
C GLY A 9 19.74 -5.54 -0.75
N PHE A 10 19.24 -5.20 0.45
CA PHE A 10 17.98 -5.71 0.95
C PHE A 10 16.78 -5.05 0.25
N PRO A 11 15.70 -5.80 -0.02
CA PRO A 11 14.52 -5.26 -0.67
C PRO A 11 13.84 -4.21 0.20
N THR A 12 13.29 -3.17 -0.44
CA THR A 12 12.44 -2.19 0.25
C THR A 12 11.15 -2.84 0.72
N MET A 13 10.69 -2.45 1.91
CA MET A 13 9.43 -2.94 2.46
C MET A 13 8.25 -2.11 1.96
N SER A 14 7.09 -2.75 1.91
CA SER A 14 5.83 -2.12 1.51
C SER A 14 5.05 -1.64 2.73
N ALA A 15 4.18 -0.65 2.52
CA ALA A 15 3.26 -0.17 3.53
C ALA A 15 1.80 -0.21 3.04
N ILE A 16 0.88 -0.35 4.00
CA ILE A 16 -0.55 -0.30 3.76
C ILE A 16 -1.14 0.85 4.58
N LEU A 17 -2.11 1.56 4.01
CA LEU A 17 -2.98 2.48 4.72
C LEU A 17 -4.42 1.98 4.64
N THR A 18 -5.04 1.74 5.77
CA THR A 18 -6.48 1.45 5.82
C THR A 18 -7.27 2.73 6.02
N THR A 19 -8.32 2.91 5.22
CA THR A 19 -9.25 4.03 5.33
C THR A 19 -10.65 3.53 5.65
N HIS A 20 -11.53 4.42 6.09
CA HIS A 20 -12.90 4.08 6.45
C HIS A 20 -13.89 4.16 5.27
N SER A 21 -13.50 4.79 4.16
CA SER A 21 -14.36 4.93 2.98
C SER A 21 -13.57 5.02 1.68
N ILE A 22 -14.23 4.68 0.58
CA ILE A 22 -13.69 4.80 -0.78
C ILE A 22 -13.36 6.28 -1.10
N ALA A 23 -14.23 7.20 -0.73
CA ALA A 23 -14.01 8.63 -0.96
C ALA A 23 -12.73 9.13 -0.26
N GLN A 24 -12.49 8.69 0.98
CA GLN A 24 -11.26 9.04 1.69
C GLN A 24 -10.02 8.40 1.03
N ALA A 25 -10.12 7.15 0.62
CA ALA A 25 -9.02 6.47 -0.08
C ALA A 25 -8.63 7.20 -1.36
N LYS A 26 -9.60 7.58 -2.18
CA LYS A 26 -9.38 8.37 -3.40
C LYS A 26 -8.79 9.75 -3.11
N HIS A 27 -9.28 10.43 -2.07
CA HIS A 27 -8.74 11.73 -1.65
C HIS A 27 -7.27 11.64 -1.26
N ILE A 28 -6.89 10.66 -0.43
CA ILE A 28 -5.50 10.43 -0.04
C ILE A 28 -4.63 10.05 -1.25
N TYR A 29 -5.15 9.25 -2.17
CA TYR A 29 -4.43 8.91 -3.41
C TYR A 29 -4.10 10.15 -4.23
N ARG A 30 -5.06 11.08 -4.39
CA ARG A 30 -4.85 12.36 -5.09
C ARG A 30 -3.78 13.21 -4.40
N ILE A 31 -3.84 13.34 -3.07
CA ILE A 31 -2.81 14.05 -2.30
C ILE A 31 -1.42 13.45 -2.53
N LEU A 32 -1.29 12.12 -2.45
CA LEU A 32 0.00 11.45 -2.68
C LEU A 32 0.51 11.67 -4.11
N LYS A 33 -0.38 11.68 -5.08
CA LYS A 33 -0.05 11.97 -6.48
C LYS A 33 0.45 13.42 -6.65
N GLU A 34 -0.22 14.38 -6.06
CA GLU A 34 0.20 15.79 -6.05
C GLU A 34 1.54 15.98 -5.36
N MET A 35 1.72 15.38 -4.18
CA MET A 35 2.98 15.42 -3.44
C MET A 35 4.14 14.77 -4.22
N LYS A 36 3.86 13.74 -5.00
CA LYS A 36 4.84 13.13 -5.90
C LYS A 36 5.18 14.07 -7.06
N ALA A 37 4.18 14.66 -7.70
CA ALA A 37 4.35 15.56 -8.84
C ALA A 37 5.14 16.83 -8.49
N ASN A 38 4.92 17.39 -7.31
CA ASN A 38 5.62 18.60 -6.82
C ASN A 38 6.92 18.31 -6.05
N GLY A 39 7.35 17.04 -5.99
CA GLY A 39 8.59 16.63 -5.33
C GLY A 39 8.55 16.62 -3.80
N THR A 40 7.42 16.92 -3.15
CA THR A 40 7.31 17.00 -1.68
C THR A 40 7.58 15.64 -1.01
N LEU A 41 7.26 14.52 -1.67
CA LEU A 41 7.56 13.18 -1.16
C LEU A 41 9.05 12.82 -1.22
N LEU A 42 9.84 13.55 -1.96
CA LEU A 42 11.23 13.21 -2.24
C LEU A 42 12.21 13.67 -1.15
N ASN A 43 11.88 14.61 -0.31
CA ASN A 43 12.60 15.12 0.89
C ASN A 43 14.12 14.84 0.95
N GLY A 44 14.83 14.94 -0.15
CA GLY A 44 16.30 14.80 -0.22
C GLY A 44 16.88 13.40 0.09
N ARG A 45 16.06 12.43 0.52
CA ARG A 45 16.55 11.10 0.94
C ARG A 45 16.54 10.04 -0.17
N GLN A 46 16.08 10.40 -1.34
CA GLN A 46 16.04 9.51 -2.51
C GLN A 46 17.18 9.76 -3.49
N PHE A 47 18.09 10.65 -3.13
CA PHE A 47 19.29 10.91 -3.89
C PHE A 47 20.45 10.09 -3.32
N ASP A 48 21.26 9.54 -4.21
CA ASP A 48 22.53 8.92 -3.84
C ASP A 48 23.56 9.98 -3.38
N GLU A 49 24.76 9.53 -3.02
CA GLU A 49 25.85 10.41 -2.61
C GLU A 49 26.28 11.42 -3.71
N ARG A 50 25.86 11.17 -4.95
CA ARG A 50 26.12 12.03 -6.13
C ARG A 50 24.92 12.93 -6.47
N HIS A 51 23.91 13.04 -5.59
CA HIS A 51 22.66 13.76 -5.84
C HIS A 51 21.87 13.26 -7.06
N GLN A 52 22.04 12.00 -7.45
CA GLN A 52 21.20 11.36 -8.48
C GLN A 52 19.99 10.71 -7.86
N LEU A 53 18.83 10.88 -8.51
CA LEU A 53 17.57 10.27 -8.08
C LEU A 53 17.68 8.75 -8.18
N ILE A 54 17.54 8.05 -7.04
CA ILE A 54 17.70 6.60 -6.97
C ILE A 54 16.51 5.89 -7.64
N ASP A 55 15.31 6.44 -7.50
CA ASP A 55 14.08 5.88 -8.08
C ASP A 55 13.06 7.00 -8.32
N LYS A 56 12.97 7.45 -9.56
CA LYS A 56 12.05 8.54 -9.98
C LYS A 56 10.58 8.17 -9.80
N ASP A 57 10.26 6.89 -9.80
CA ASP A 57 8.88 6.41 -9.74
C ASP A 57 8.40 6.13 -8.31
N PHE A 58 9.29 6.28 -7.33
CA PHE A 58 8.92 6.12 -5.91
C PHE A 58 8.07 7.30 -5.41
N PRO A 59 7.05 7.04 -4.56
CA PRO A 59 6.48 5.72 -4.28
C PRO A 59 5.54 5.27 -5.40
N ARG A 60 5.56 3.96 -5.70
CA ARG A 60 4.53 3.33 -6.52
C ARG A 60 3.33 3.04 -5.64
N VAL A 61 2.21 3.65 -5.98
CA VAL A 61 1.00 3.64 -5.15
C VAL A 61 -0.12 2.91 -5.86
N ALA A 62 -0.85 2.08 -5.12
CA ALA A 62 -2.11 1.50 -5.56
C ALA A 62 -3.22 1.84 -4.58
N ILE A 63 -4.45 1.84 -5.07
CA ILE A 63 -5.66 1.90 -4.26
C ILE A 63 -6.50 0.66 -4.56
N THR A 64 -7.03 0.02 -3.53
CA THR A 64 -7.91 -1.14 -3.71
C THR A 64 -9.01 -1.13 -2.65
N PHE A 65 -10.19 -1.56 -3.05
CA PHE A 65 -11.35 -1.71 -2.17
C PHE A 65 -12.08 -3.01 -2.50
N SER A 66 -12.86 -3.49 -1.55
CA SER A 66 -13.74 -4.63 -1.80
C SER A 66 -15.01 -4.12 -2.47
N THR A 67 -15.25 -4.54 -3.68
CA THR A 67 -16.57 -4.41 -4.30
C THR A 67 -17.44 -5.53 -3.74
N ASN A 68 -18.27 -5.22 -2.75
CA ASN A 68 -19.40 -6.08 -2.43
C ASN A 68 -20.38 -5.99 -3.60
N PRO A 69 -20.78 -7.13 -4.22
CA PRO A 69 -21.76 -7.12 -5.30
C PRO A 69 -23.08 -6.42 -4.94
N ASP A 70 -23.41 -6.41 -3.63
CA ASP A 70 -24.63 -5.82 -3.08
C ASP A 70 -24.55 -4.28 -2.88
N GLN A 71 -23.37 -3.69 -3.00
CA GLN A 71 -23.13 -2.24 -2.82
C GLN A 71 -22.85 -1.49 -4.13
N LEU A 72 -22.76 -2.20 -5.23
CA LEU A 72 -22.72 -1.60 -6.55
C LEU A 72 -24.13 -1.23 -6.98
N GLU A 73 -24.50 0.01 -6.81
CA GLU A 73 -25.52 0.59 -7.69
C GLU A 73 -25.00 0.45 -9.12
N LYS A 74 -25.71 -0.38 -9.89
CA LYS A 74 -25.30 -1.03 -11.13
C LYS A 74 -25.06 -0.09 -12.34
N ASN A 75 -24.90 1.21 -12.20
CA ASN A 75 -25.07 2.10 -13.34
C ASN A 75 -23.96 3.11 -13.65
N GLU A 76 -22.85 3.16 -12.91
CA GLU A 76 -21.74 3.99 -13.36
C GLU A 76 -20.43 3.20 -13.20
N GLN A 77 -19.81 2.90 -14.32
CA GLN A 77 -18.37 2.61 -14.31
C GLN A 77 -17.73 3.81 -13.61
N ASP A 78 -17.12 3.58 -12.46
CA ASP A 78 -16.44 4.64 -11.72
C ASP A 78 -15.26 5.12 -12.58
N ASP A 79 -15.48 6.17 -13.38
CA ASP A 79 -14.48 6.71 -14.31
C ASP A 79 -13.16 7.03 -13.60
N GLU A 80 -13.25 7.43 -12.34
CA GLU A 80 -12.08 7.68 -11.51
C GLU A 80 -11.32 6.38 -11.22
N LEU A 81 -12.00 5.26 -10.99
CA LEU A 81 -11.34 3.96 -10.80
C LEU A 81 -10.64 3.52 -12.09
N VAL A 82 -11.28 3.70 -13.22
CA VAL A 82 -10.66 3.40 -14.53
C VAL A 82 -9.39 4.22 -14.73
N GLU A 83 -9.40 5.49 -14.39
CA GLU A 83 -8.22 6.34 -14.49
C GLU A 83 -7.12 5.92 -13.51
N ILE A 84 -7.48 5.59 -12.27
CA ILE A 84 -6.54 5.04 -11.27
C ILE A 84 -5.89 3.74 -11.77
N MET A 85 -6.65 2.84 -12.39
CA MET A 85 -6.11 1.59 -12.95
C MET A 85 -5.16 1.86 -14.12
N LYS A 86 -5.45 2.86 -14.97
CA LYS A 86 -4.55 3.29 -16.05
C LYS A 86 -3.25 3.89 -15.50
N GLU A 87 -3.35 4.76 -14.51
CA GLU A 87 -2.19 5.38 -13.86
C GLU A 87 -1.32 4.35 -13.14
N TYR A 88 -1.97 3.38 -12.48
CA TYR A 88 -1.25 2.27 -11.87
C TYR A 88 -0.46 1.46 -12.92
N ALA A 89 -1.07 1.12 -14.04
CA ALA A 89 -0.40 0.40 -15.11
C ALA A 89 0.84 1.16 -15.63
N LYS A 90 0.73 2.47 -15.81
CA LYS A 90 1.85 3.34 -16.23
C LYS A 90 3.05 3.31 -15.27
N GLN A 91 2.82 3.14 -13.96
CA GLN A 91 3.91 3.05 -12.98
C GLN A 91 4.83 1.83 -13.21
N PHE A 92 4.38 0.86 -13.98
CA PHE A 92 5.07 -0.40 -14.24
C PHE A 92 5.27 -0.69 -15.72
N ASP A 93 5.10 0.29 -16.60
CA ASP A 93 5.16 0.15 -18.05
C ASP A 93 4.25 -0.99 -18.57
N ALA A 94 3.10 -1.18 -17.91
CA ALA A 94 2.14 -2.23 -18.22
C ALA A 94 0.94 -1.70 -19.02
N SER A 95 0.29 -2.59 -19.77
CA SER A 95 -1.00 -2.26 -20.40
C SER A 95 -2.09 -2.04 -19.35
N PRO A 96 -3.05 -1.13 -19.60
CA PRO A 96 -4.17 -0.91 -18.71
C PRO A 96 -4.93 -2.20 -18.41
N TYR A 97 -5.37 -2.36 -17.17
CA TYR A 97 -6.17 -3.51 -16.75
C TYR A 97 -7.59 -3.40 -17.28
N GLN A 98 -8.12 -4.50 -17.79
CA GLN A 98 -9.46 -4.54 -18.38
C GLN A 98 -10.57 -4.55 -17.33
N ASP A 99 -10.27 -5.12 -16.16
CA ASP A 99 -11.21 -5.22 -15.05
C ASP A 99 -10.53 -5.08 -13.68
N GLU A 100 -11.33 -4.79 -12.67
CA GLU A 100 -10.89 -4.63 -11.29
C GLU A 100 -10.29 -5.93 -10.70
N LYS A 101 -10.76 -7.09 -11.12
CA LYS A 101 -10.27 -8.37 -10.61
C LYS A 101 -8.83 -8.62 -11.04
N LEU A 102 -8.50 -8.38 -12.31
CA LEU A 102 -7.13 -8.50 -12.83
C LEU A 102 -6.21 -7.46 -12.17
N TYR A 103 -6.68 -6.23 -12.03
CA TYR A 103 -5.99 -5.17 -11.31
C TYR A 103 -5.64 -5.56 -9.87
N ASN A 104 -6.61 -6.03 -9.11
CA ASN A 104 -6.43 -6.47 -7.73
C ASN A 104 -5.53 -7.70 -7.61
N GLN A 105 -5.60 -8.64 -8.55
CA GLN A 105 -4.68 -9.78 -8.61
C GLN A 105 -3.24 -9.32 -8.83
N ASN A 106 -3.03 -8.35 -9.72
CA ASN A 106 -1.69 -7.81 -9.96
C ASN A 106 -1.11 -7.09 -8.74
N ILE A 107 -1.91 -6.28 -8.03
CA ILE A 107 -1.51 -5.67 -6.75
C ILE A 107 -1.02 -6.74 -5.78
N ASN A 108 -1.79 -7.83 -5.62
CA ASN A 108 -1.45 -8.93 -4.73
C ASN A 108 -0.13 -9.60 -5.12
N LYS A 109 0.08 -9.89 -6.40
CA LYS A 109 1.31 -10.52 -6.91
C LYS A 109 2.54 -9.63 -6.70
N ARG A 110 2.42 -8.32 -6.96
CA ARG A 110 3.51 -7.35 -6.76
C ARG A 110 3.89 -7.19 -5.29
N LEU A 111 2.92 -7.21 -4.39
CA LEU A 111 3.18 -7.16 -2.97
C LEU A 111 3.76 -8.49 -2.44
N ALA A 112 3.30 -9.63 -2.96
CA ALA A 112 3.81 -10.94 -2.55
C ALA A 112 5.25 -11.21 -3.03
N ARG A 113 5.67 -10.64 -4.19
CA ARG A 113 7.01 -10.80 -4.81
C ARG A 113 7.46 -12.26 -4.98
N LYS A 114 6.52 -13.20 -5.14
CA LYS A 114 6.81 -14.63 -5.27
C LYS A 114 7.24 -15.00 -6.69
N GLU A 115 6.66 -14.35 -7.69
CA GLU A 115 6.95 -14.61 -9.12
C GLU A 115 8.20 -13.82 -9.56
N LYS A 116 9.07 -14.43 -10.38
CA LYS A 116 10.33 -13.83 -10.83
C LYS A 116 10.17 -12.44 -11.42
N GLN A 117 9.11 -12.21 -12.20
CA GLN A 117 8.83 -10.92 -12.84
C GLN A 117 8.57 -9.78 -11.83
N TYR A 118 8.20 -10.09 -10.59
CA TYR A 118 7.92 -9.11 -9.53
C TYR A 118 9.06 -9.00 -8.50
N GLN A 119 10.20 -9.63 -8.74
CA GLN A 119 11.34 -9.60 -7.82
C GLN A 119 12.32 -8.46 -8.07
N SER A 120 12.25 -7.80 -9.24
CA SER A 120 13.09 -6.66 -9.55
C SER A 120 12.60 -5.36 -8.89
N ASP A 121 13.51 -4.46 -8.59
CA ASP A 121 13.28 -3.20 -7.88
C ASP A 121 12.18 -2.34 -8.53
N GLY A 122 12.20 -2.23 -9.86
CA GLY A 122 11.19 -1.47 -10.63
C GLY A 122 9.79 -2.07 -10.63
N GLN A 123 9.60 -3.28 -10.12
CA GLN A 123 8.32 -3.98 -10.11
C GLN A 123 7.65 -4.02 -8.72
N TRP A 124 8.28 -3.46 -7.69
CA TRP A 124 7.75 -3.46 -6.34
C TRP A 124 6.70 -2.37 -6.15
N LEU A 125 5.64 -2.73 -5.43
CA LEU A 125 4.63 -1.81 -4.98
C LEU A 125 5.01 -1.31 -3.59
N ASP A 126 5.12 0.00 -3.43
CA ASP A 126 5.63 0.61 -2.20
C ASP A 126 4.52 0.89 -1.19
N PHE A 127 3.35 1.32 -1.68
CA PHE A 127 2.26 1.78 -0.83
C PHE A 127 0.88 1.37 -1.39
N VAL A 128 0.03 0.84 -0.53
CA VAL A 128 -1.34 0.48 -0.90
C VAL A 128 -2.34 1.14 0.03
N ILE A 129 -3.30 1.83 -0.55
CA ILE A 129 -4.45 2.38 0.16
C ILE A 129 -5.60 1.40 0.02
N VAL A 130 -6.21 1.03 1.14
CA VAL A 130 -7.25 0.01 1.15
C VAL A 130 -8.49 0.46 1.93
N VAL A 131 -9.65 0.01 1.46
CA VAL A 131 -10.93 0.11 2.18
C VAL A 131 -11.40 -1.29 2.46
N ASP A 132 -11.51 -1.62 3.73
CA ASP A 132 -12.02 -2.91 4.30
C ASP A 132 -11.37 -4.22 3.82
N ARG A 133 -10.52 -4.21 2.81
CA ARG A 133 -10.10 -5.42 2.11
C ARG A 133 -8.90 -6.17 2.67
N LEU A 134 -7.89 -5.54 3.18
CA LEU A 134 -6.57 -6.19 3.34
C LEU A 134 -6.27 -6.78 4.72
N LEU A 135 -7.23 -6.83 5.60
CA LEU A 135 -7.06 -7.56 6.85
C LEU A 135 -7.37 -9.06 6.69
N THR A 136 -8.00 -9.46 5.58
CA THR A 136 -8.31 -10.87 5.27
C THR A 136 -7.75 -11.29 3.91
N GLY A 137 -7.18 -12.49 3.81
CA GLY A 137 -6.82 -13.13 2.54
C GLY A 137 -5.54 -12.66 1.85
N PHE A 138 -4.77 -11.73 2.43
CA PHE A 138 -3.58 -11.19 1.80
C PHE A 138 -2.29 -11.71 2.44
N ASP A 139 -1.44 -12.35 1.66
CA ASP A 139 -0.17 -12.93 2.11
C ASP A 139 1.04 -12.22 1.48
N SER A 140 1.55 -11.19 2.15
CA SER A 140 2.79 -10.54 1.75
C SER A 140 3.75 -10.36 2.93
N PRO A 141 4.86 -11.07 2.96
CA PRO A 141 5.86 -10.91 4.01
C PRO A 141 6.58 -9.57 3.94
N THR A 142 6.52 -8.87 2.79
CA THR A 142 7.18 -7.58 2.59
C THR A 142 6.44 -6.39 3.21
N ILE A 143 5.22 -6.58 3.68
CA ILE A 143 4.47 -5.52 4.38
C ILE A 143 5.09 -5.31 5.76
N GLN A 144 5.71 -4.15 5.97
CA GLN A 144 6.33 -3.78 7.23
C GLN A 144 5.45 -2.82 8.04
N THR A 145 4.83 -1.85 7.38
CA THR A 145 4.08 -0.81 8.07
C THR A 145 2.61 -0.85 7.68
N LEU A 146 1.75 -0.82 8.70
CA LEU A 146 0.31 -0.63 8.55
C LEU A 146 -0.09 0.69 9.18
N TYR A 147 -0.56 1.62 8.37
CA TYR A 147 -1.18 2.87 8.80
C TYR A 147 -2.69 2.65 8.93
N VAL A 148 -3.24 3.02 10.09
CA VAL A 148 -4.64 2.77 10.41
C VAL A 148 -5.34 4.10 10.64
N ASP A 149 -6.23 4.48 9.71
CA ASP A 149 -7.12 5.64 9.86
C ASP A 149 -8.56 5.23 10.20
N ARG A 150 -8.68 4.18 11.02
CA ARG A 150 -9.95 3.67 11.54
C ARG A 150 -9.72 2.99 12.88
N GLU A 151 -10.77 2.84 13.66
CA GLU A 151 -10.72 2.04 14.88
C GLU A 151 -10.72 0.55 14.53
N LEU A 152 -9.78 -0.20 15.09
CA LEU A 152 -9.72 -1.65 14.96
C LEU A 152 -10.16 -2.29 16.27
N ASN A 153 -11.15 -3.17 16.19
CA ASN A 153 -11.50 -4.04 17.30
C ASN A 153 -10.43 -5.15 17.47
N TYR A 154 -10.50 -5.87 18.57
CA TYR A 154 -9.58 -6.95 18.93
C TYR A 154 -9.22 -7.90 17.77
N GLN A 155 -10.21 -8.47 17.07
CA GLN A 155 -9.98 -9.42 15.98
C GLN A 155 -9.26 -8.79 14.80
N LYS A 156 -9.67 -7.57 14.41
CA LYS A 156 -9.02 -6.83 13.31
C LYS A 156 -7.61 -6.41 13.68
N LEU A 157 -7.36 -6.12 14.96
CA LEU A 157 -6.03 -5.78 15.46
C LEU A 157 -5.07 -6.98 15.37
N LEU A 158 -5.52 -8.17 15.81
CA LEU A 158 -4.75 -9.41 15.65
C LEU A 158 -4.43 -9.71 14.17
N GLN A 159 -5.42 -9.52 13.29
CA GLN A 159 -5.21 -9.66 11.85
C GLN A 159 -4.17 -8.66 11.34
N ALA A 160 -4.22 -7.41 11.79
CA ALA A 160 -3.25 -6.38 11.44
C ALA A 160 -1.82 -6.76 11.88
N PHE A 161 -1.65 -7.21 13.13
CA PHE A 161 -0.37 -7.72 13.62
C PHE A 161 0.14 -8.90 12.78
N SER A 162 -0.72 -9.85 12.45
CA SER A 162 -0.34 -11.01 11.64
C SER A 162 0.14 -10.64 10.23
N ARG A 163 -0.25 -9.46 9.71
CA ARG A 163 0.17 -8.97 8.38
C ARG A 163 1.54 -8.29 8.43
N THR A 164 1.82 -7.54 9.48
CA THR A 164 3.07 -6.79 9.58
C THR A 164 4.19 -7.57 10.28
N ASN A 165 3.87 -8.59 11.05
CA ASN A 165 4.86 -9.34 11.87
C ASN A 165 5.36 -10.63 11.19
N ARG A 166 5.37 -10.69 9.87
CA ARG A 166 5.93 -11.82 9.12
C ARG A 166 7.43 -11.68 8.95
N ILE A 167 8.14 -12.77 9.12
CA ILE A 167 9.60 -12.83 8.93
C ILE A 167 9.90 -12.66 7.43
N TYR A 168 10.82 -11.76 7.14
CA TYR A 168 11.34 -11.54 5.79
C TYR A 168 12.77 -11.01 5.88
N THR A 169 13.63 -11.36 4.93
CA THR A 169 15.04 -10.93 4.92
C THR A 169 15.14 -9.40 4.93
N GLY A 170 15.85 -8.86 5.92
CA GLY A 170 16.00 -7.41 6.09
C GLY A 170 14.82 -6.71 6.78
N LYS A 171 13.90 -7.47 7.37
CA LYS A 171 12.79 -6.96 8.15
C LYS A 171 12.90 -7.41 9.60
N ASP A 172 13.20 -6.47 10.48
CA ASP A 172 13.40 -6.75 11.91
C ASP A 172 12.08 -6.79 12.68
N SER A 173 11.09 -5.97 12.26
CA SER A 173 9.80 -5.87 12.96
C SER A 173 8.70 -5.35 12.04
N GLY A 174 7.44 -5.59 12.44
CA GLY A 174 6.27 -4.90 11.90
C GLY A 174 5.97 -3.62 12.69
N LEU A 175 5.35 -2.65 12.04
CA LEU A 175 4.93 -1.38 12.64
C LEU A 175 3.46 -1.13 12.34
N ILE A 176 2.69 -0.77 13.38
CA ILE A 176 1.32 -0.29 13.25
C ILE A 176 1.27 1.15 13.75
N VAL A 177 0.75 2.04 12.91
CA VAL A 177 0.59 3.47 13.20
C VAL A 177 -0.89 3.81 13.16
N SER A 178 -1.47 4.19 14.30
CA SER A 178 -2.87 4.61 14.39
C SER A 178 -2.99 6.12 14.39
N PHE A 179 -3.85 6.65 13.50
CA PHE A 179 -4.15 8.09 13.41
C PHE A 179 -5.40 8.47 14.20
N ARG A 180 -6.28 7.50 14.47
CA ARG A 180 -7.53 7.74 15.20
C ARG A 180 -7.53 7.06 16.55
N LYS A 181 -8.05 7.78 17.56
CA LYS A 181 -8.24 7.26 18.93
C LYS A 181 -7.03 6.45 19.45
N PRO A 182 -5.83 7.03 19.50
CA PRO A 182 -4.62 6.29 19.86
C PRO A 182 -4.70 5.69 21.28
N PHE A 183 -5.43 6.32 22.20
CA PHE A 183 -5.62 5.80 23.56
C PHE A 183 -6.50 4.54 23.57
N THR A 184 -7.64 4.57 22.88
CA THR A 184 -8.51 3.38 22.74
C THR A 184 -7.79 2.24 22.04
N MET A 185 -6.97 2.57 21.03
CA MET A 185 -6.16 1.57 20.35
C MET A 185 -5.11 0.96 21.30
N LYS A 186 -4.48 1.77 22.15
CA LYS A 186 -3.55 1.30 23.18
C LYS A 186 -4.23 0.36 24.17
N GLU A 187 -5.42 0.71 24.65
CA GLU A 187 -6.22 -0.14 25.54
C GLU A 187 -6.58 -1.47 24.87
N ASN A 188 -7.01 -1.43 23.59
CA ASN A 188 -7.32 -2.64 22.83
C ASN A 188 -6.08 -3.55 22.69
N VAL A 189 -4.88 -2.98 22.53
CA VAL A 189 -3.62 -3.76 22.50
C VAL A 189 -3.31 -4.38 23.86
N GLN A 190 -3.53 -3.66 24.95
CA GLN A 190 -3.23 -4.15 26.30
C GLN A 190 -4.18 -5.27 26.74
N ASN A 191 -5.40 -5.30 26.19
CA ASN A 191 -6.42 -6.32 26.47
C ASN A 191 -6.33 -7.51 25.49
N THR A 192 -5.31 -7.54 24.63
CA THR A 192 -5.04 -8.63 23.66
C THR A 192 -3.99 -9.59 24.20
#